data_6368d36f50b9d1542318c18e6ef79034
#
_entry.id   6368d36f50b9d1542318c18e6ef79034
#
_cell.length_a   1.000
_cell.length_b   1.000
_cell.length_c   1.000
_cell.angle_alpha   90.00
_cell.angle_beta   90.00
_cell.angle_gamma   90.00
#
_symmetry.space_group_name_H-M   'P 1'
#
loop_
_entity.id
_entity.type
_entity.pdbx_description
1 polymer ?
#
loop_
_entity_poly.entity_id
_entity_poly.type
_entity_poly.pdbx_seq_one_letter_code
_entity_poly.pdbx_strand_id
1 'polypeptide(L)'
;RIHKRRAKKGFRKAQRLERIGKLPSIEDRPKEADKRKEIGHFEDDTIVSRQSLIRVKSINERASGVVFLGKMSDGTNKESTRVVCERLSSLPSSFRKTLTRDRGMENMGWTDIERALSLKVYFAHSYCSYERGSNENLNGLVRRFFPKKTNFAKVTDEEIRKVEYLLNTRPRKRFGGKTPLEVLLEKTG
;
A
#
# COMPACT_ATOMS: atom_id res chain seq x y z
N ARG A 1 -18.30 -11.16 34.99
CA ARG A 1 -17.92 -11.34 33.56
C ARG A 1 -17.61 -10.01 32.82
N ILE A 2 -18.29 -8.91 33.15
CA ILE A 2 -18.11 -7.59 32.53
C ILE A 2 -16.74 -6.96 32.83
N HIS A 3 -16.25 -7.09 34.08
CA HIS A 3 -14.93 -6.56 34.48
C HIS A 3 -13.76 -7.20 33.74
N LYS A 4 -13.78 -8.51 33.49
CA LYS A 4 -12.71 -9.21 32.75
C LYS A 4 -12.62 -8.76 31.27
N ARG A 5 -13.76 -8.40 30.63
CA ARG A 5 -13.77 -7.90 29.25
C ARG A 5 -13.17 -6.48 29.12
N ARG A 6 -13.43 -5.58 30.09
CA ARG A 6 -12.86 -4.22 30.12
C ARG A 6 -11.35 -4.24 30.33
N ALA A 7 -10.83 -5.03 31.27
CA ALA A 7 -9.39 -5.18 31.50
C ALA A 7 -8.63 -5.69 30.26
N LYS A 8 -9.16 -6.73 29.57
CA LYS A 8 -8.57 -7.23 28.32
C LYS A 8 -8.56 -6.18 27.20
N LYS A 9 -9.58 -5.31 27.13
CA LYS A 9 -9.67 -4.24 26.12
C LYS A 9 -8.65 -3.12 26.38
N GLY A 10 -8.45 -2.75 27.66
CA GLY A 10 -7.43 -1.78 28.07
C GLY A 10 -6.01 -2.27 27.80
N PHE A 11 -5.70 -3.51 28.15
CA PHE A 11 -4.40 -4.12 27.92
C PHE A 11 -4.06 -4.20 26.41
N ARG A 12 -5.01 -4.62 25.56
CA ARG A 12 -4.83 -4.63 24.11
C ARG A 12 -4.62 -3.23 23.52
N LYS A 13 -5.30 -2.21 24.09
CA LYS A 13 -5.10 -0.81 23.69
C LYS A 13 -3.70 -0.30 24.06
N ALA A 14 -3.22 -0.61 25.25
CA ALA A 14 -1.87 -0.24 25.71
C ALA A 14 -0.78 -0.89 24.85
N GLN A 15 -0.86 -2.20 24.60
CA GLN A 15 0.08 -2.90 23.71
C GLN A 15 0.06 -2.32 22.28
N ARG A 16 -1.11 -1.94 21.78
CA ARG A 16 -1.23 -1.30 20.48
C ARG A 16 -0.53 0.06 20.45
N LEU A 17 -0.72 0.87 21.49
CA LEU A 17 -0.08 2.20 21.63
C LEU A 17 1.44 2.06 21.73
N GLU A 18 1.94 1.10 22.48
CA GLU A 18 3.38 0.82 22.58
C GLU A 18 4.00 0.42 21.25
N ARG A 19 3.34 -0.45 20.49
CA ARG A 19 3.78 -0.83 19.13
C ARG A 19 3.78 0.36 18.18
N ILE A 20 2.76 1.21 18.22
CA ILE A 20 2.65 2.40 17.37
C ILE A 20 3.75 3.42 17.69
N GLY A 21 4.14 3.55 18.98
CA GLY A 21 5.22 4.46 19.37
C GLY A 21 6.62 4.07 18.88
N LYS A 22 6.79 2.81 18.45
CA LYS A 22 8.06 2.28 17.91
C LYS A 22 8.12 2.25 16.38
N LEU A 23 7.09 2.75 15.69
CA LEU A 23 7.05 2.73 14.23
C LEU A 23 7.86 3.89 13.65
N PRO A 24 8.66 3.65 12.58
CA PRO A 24 9.33 4.72 11.85
C PRO A 24 8.33 5.78 11.37
N SER A 25 8.58 7.04 11.72
CA SER A 25 7.67 8.15 11.38
C SER A 25 7.81 8.55 9.93
N ILE A 26 6.71 9.01 9.32
CA ILE A 26 6.75 9.65 8.00
C ILE A 26 7.61 10.93 7.99
N GLU A 27 7.82 11.56 9.14
CA GLU A 27 8.69 12.73 9.30
C GLU A 27 10.16 12.41 9.02
N ASP A 28 10.58 11.16 9.27
CA ASP A 28 11.94 10.67 9.01
C ASP A 28 12.13 10.23 7.53
N ARG A 29 11.05 10.27 6.73
CA ARG A 29 11.09 9.88 5.33
C ARG A 29 11.89 10.89 4.51
N PRO A 30 12.76 10.45 3.57
CA PRO A 30 13.49 11.34 2.68
C PRO A 30 12.56 12.31 1.94
N LYS A 31 12.91 13.59 1.89
CA LYS A 31 12.13 14.66 1.22
C LYS A 31 11.98 14.42 -0.29
N GLU A 32 12.86 13.62 -0.87
CA GLU A 32 12.82 13.17 -2.28
C GLU A 32 11.51 12.43 -2.57
N ALA A 33 11.00 11.65 -1.61
CA ALA A 33 9.70 10.99 -1.72
C ALA A 33 8.54 11.98 -1.89
N ASP A 34 8.63 13.18 -1.30
CA ASP A 34 7.58 14.20 -1.40
C ASP A 34 7.63 14.96 -2.72
N LYS A 35 8.83 15.18 -3.25
CA LYS A 35 9.05 15.85 -4.54
C LYS A 35 8.51 15.07 -5.73
N ARG A 36 8.30 13.74 -5.60
CA ARG A 36 7.79 12.85 -6.67
C ARG A 36 8.58 12.92 -7.98
N LYS A 37 9.86 13.21 -7.90
CA LYS A 37 10.75 13.31 -9.07
C LYS A 37 11.53 12.01 -9.28
N GLU A 38 11.85 11.34 -8.20
CA GLU A 38 12.65 10.13 -8.15
C GLU A 38 11.78 8.88 -8.05
N ILE A 39 12.15 7.83 -8.79
CA ILE A 39 11.51 6.51 -8.74
C ILE A 39 11.95 5.75 -7.49
N GLY A 40 11.05 4.90 -6.98
CA GLY A 40 11.35 3.97 -5.89
C GLY A 40 10.69 4.31 -4.57
N HIS A 41 9.82 5.31 -4.54
CA HIS A 41 9.05 5.69 -3.37
C HIS A 41 7.60 5.23 -3.51
N PHE A 42 7.21 4.27 -2.67
CA PHE A 42 5.90 3.63 -2.74
C PHE A 42 4.98 4.07 -1.60
N GLU A 43 3.70 3.96 -1.86
CA GLU A 43 2.62 4.01 -0.86
C GLU A 43 1.76 2.77 -1.02
N ASP A 44 1.37 2.10 0.07
CA ASP A 44 0.44 0.99 -0.01
C ASP A 44 -0.83 1.23 0.81
N ASP A 45 -1.90 0.53 0.41
CA ASP A 45 -3.17 0.52 1.13
C ASP A 45 -3.88 -0.82 0.92
N THR A 46 -4.94 -1.07 1.69
CA THR A 46 -5.72 -2.31 1.61
C THR A 46 -7.16 -2.01 1.24
N ILE A 47 -7.58 -2.50 0.08
CA ILE A 47 -8.95 -2.37 -0.41
C ILE A 47 -9.81 -3.49 0.16
N VAL A 48 -10.73 -3.14 1.03
CA VAL A 48 -11.59 -4.07 1.80
C VAL A 48 -13.01 -4.09 1.22
N SER A 49 -13.64 -5.27 1.18
CA SER A 49 -15.06 -5.43 0.93
C SER A 49 -15.74 -6.15 2.09
N ARG A 50 -17.00 -5.78 2.37
CA ARG A 50 -17.81 -6.46 3.39
C ARG A 50 -18.31 -7.84 2.94
N GLN A 51 -18.19 -8.16 1.65
CA GLN A 51 -18.69 -9.40 1.04
C GLN A 51 -17.67 -10.56 1.10
N SER A 52 -16.43 -10.28 1.56
CA SER A 52 -15.36 -11.27 1.55
C SER A 52 -14.28 -10.94 2.58
N LEU A 53 -13.63 -11.97 3.14
CA LEU A 53 -12.40 -11.83 3.91
C LEU A 53 -11.21 -11.54 3.00
N ILE A 54 -11.29 -11.93 1.73
CA ILE A 54 -10.31 -11.64 0.69
C ILE A 54 -10.23 -10.13 0.49
N ARG A 55 -9.03 -9.61 0.37
CA ARG A 55 -8.74 -8.18 0.18
C ARG A 55 -7.83 -7.99 -1.03
N VAL A 56 -7.69 -6.76 -1.47
CA VAL A 56 -6.71 -6.39 -2.51
C VAL A 56 -5.75 -5.37 -1.94
N LYS A 57 -4.46 -5.69 -1.98
CA LYS A 57 -3.38 -4.75 -1.69
C LYS A 57 -3.16 -3.88 -2.90
N SER A 58 -3.15 -2.57 -2.73
CA SER A 58 -2.77 -1.60 -3.75
C SER A 58 -1.46 -0.95 -3.34
N ILE A 59 -0.51 -0.89 -4.26
CA ILE A 59 0.79 -0.26 -4.08
C ILE A 59 0.96 0.72 -5.22
N ASN A 60 1.29 1.97 -4.91
CA ASN A 60 1.47 3.04 -5.88
C ASN A 60 2.90 3.57 -5.83
N GLU A 61 3.59 3.61 -6.97
CA GLU A 61 4.85 4.32 -7.10
C GLU A 61 4.56 5.83 -7.27
N ARG A 62 5.18 6.66 -6.43
CA ARG A 62 4.78 8.07 -6.24
C ARG A 62 5.12 8.98 -7.43
N ALA A 63 6.25 8.75 -8.08
CA ALA A 63 6.75 9.61 -9.16
C ALA A 63 6.10 9.28 -10.51
N SER A 64 6.05 8.02 -10.89
CA SER A 64 5.45 7.55 -12.14
C SER A 64 3.95 7.29 -12.06
N GLY A 65 3.45 7.01 -10.84
CA GLY A 65 2.08 6.59 -10.63
C GLY A 65 1.78 5.18 -11.09
N VAL A 66 2.80 4.36 -11.31
CA VAL A 66 2.65 2.92 -11.59
C VAL A 66 2.04 2.25 -10.37
N VAL A 67 1.13 1.34 -10.65
CA VAL A 67 0.31 0.63 -9.67
C VAL A 67 0.64 -0.84 -9.70
N PHE A 68 0.74 -1.46 -8.53
CA PHE A 68 0.78 -2.90 -8.36
C PHE A 68 -0.42 -3.31 -7.50
N LEU A 69 -1.16 -4.32 -7.95
CA LEU A 69 -2.28 -4.89 -7.22
C LEU A 69 -1.98 -6.34 -6.85
N GLY A 70 -2.38 -6.76 -5.67
CA GLY A 70 -2.20 -8.15 -5.24
C GLY A 70 -3.33 -8.63 -4.34
N LYS A 71 -3.78 -9.86 -4.54
CA LYS A 71 -4.83 -10.49 -3.75
C LYS A 71 -4.25 -10.98 -2.44
N MET A 72 -4.94 -10.68 -1.34
CA MET A 72 -4.65 -11.16 0.01
C MET A 72 -5.72 -12.17 0.41
N SER A 73 -5.33 -13.33 0.93
CA SER A 73 -6.27 -14.34 1.42
C SER A 73 -7.06 -13.89 2.65
N ASP A 74 -6.48 -12.99 3.43
CA ASP A 74 -7.09 -12.41 4.62
C ASP A 74 -6.50 -11.01 4.93
N GLY A 75 -6.82 -10.48 6.11
CA GLY A 75 -6.33 -9.16 6.56
C GLY A 75 -5.17 -9.23 7.54
N THR A 76 -4.40 -10.30 7.55
CA THR A 76 -3.26 -10.45 8.46
C THR A 76 -2.03 -9.69 7.98
N ASN A 77 -1.11 -9.39 8.90
CA ASN A 77 0.15 -8.76 8.55
C ASN A 77 1.04 -9.70 7.71
N LYS A 78 0.93 -11.01 7.91
CA LYS A 78 1.65 -12.02 7.13
C LYS A 78 1.27 -11.95 5.65
N GLU A 79 -0.03 -11.92 5.35
CA GLU A 79 -0.54 -11.80 3.98
C GLU A 79 -0.19 -10.45 3.35
N SER A 80 -0.35 -9.36 4.10
CA SER A 80 0.06 -8.04 3.63
C SER A 80 1.55 -7.99 3.27
N THR A 81 2.42 -8.54 4.12
CA THR A 81 3.86 -8.65 3.88
C THR A 81 4.16 -9.51 2.65
N ARG A 82 3.54 -10.70 2.56
CA ARG A 82 3.71 -11.61 1.40
C ARG A 82 3.42 -10.88 0.08
N VAL A 83 2.26 -10.23 -0.01
CA VAL A 83 1.84 -9.56 -1.25
C VAL A 83 2.77 -8.40 -1.59
N VAL A 84 3.17 -7.58 -0.62
CA VAL A 84 4.10 -6.48 -0.86
C VAL A 84 5.45 -7.00 -1.36
N CYS A 85 6.01 -8.02 -0.71
CA CYS A 85 7.27 -8.63 -1.12
C CYS A 85 7.17 -9.24 -2.53
N GLU A 86 6.13 -10.02 -2.80
CA GLU A 86 5.90 -10.64 -4.10
C GLU A 86 5.80 -9.60 -5.22
N ARG A 87 5.03 -8.52 -4.99
CA ARG A 87 4.78 -7.51 -6.02
C ARG A 87 5.98 -6.58 -6.29
N LEU A 88 6.83 -6.35 -5.31
CA LEU A 88 7.98 -5.46 -5.46
C LEU A 88 9.32 -6.19 -5.68
N SER A 89 9.41 -7.50 -5.43
CA SER A 89 10.67 -8.25 -5.58
C SER A 89 11.18 -8.29 -7.02
N SER A 90 10.30 -8.23 -8.00
CA SER A 90 10.66 -8.20 -9.44
C SER A 90 11.32 -6.89 -9.88
N LEU A 91 11.20 -5.82 -9.08
CA LEU A 91 11.85 -4.56 -9.40
C LEU A 91 13.34 -4.61 -9.02
N PRO A 92 14.23 -3.94 -9.77
CA PRO A 92 15.63 -3.76 -9.36
C PRO A 92 15.73 -3.11 -7.97
N SER A 93 16.77 -3.44 -7.20
CA SER A 93 16.97 -2.87 -5.86
C SER A 93 17.13 -1.34 -5.87
N SER A 94 17.71 -0.77 -6.93
CA SER A 94 17.80 0.67 -7.14
C SER A 94 16.45 1.39 -7.23
N PHE A 95 15.39 0.65 -7.57
CA PHE A 95 14.01 1.16 -7.69
C PHE A 95 13.16 0.83 -6.45
N ARG A 96 13.77 0.41 -5.36
CA ARG A 96 13.10 0.09 -4.10
C ARG A 96 13.72 0.88 -2.96
N LYS A 97 13.25 2.11 -2.74
CA LYS A 97 13.81 3.04 -1.75
C LYS A 97 13.00 3.12 -0.48
N THR A 98 11.73 3.48 -0.59
CA THR A 98 10.85 3.62 0.57
C THR A 98 9.44 3.09 0.31
N LEU A 99 8.79 2.63 1.38
CA LEU A 99 7.38 2.29 1.39
C LEU A 99 6.68 3.05 2.52
N THR A 100 5.66 3.83 2.21
CA THR A 100 4.83 4.52 3.20
C THR A 100 3.53 3.78 3.43
N ARG A 101 3.22 3.51 4.71
CA ARG A 101 2.07 2.72 5.14
C ARG A 101 1.22 3.48 6.16
N ASP A 102 -0.02 3.04 6.38
CA ASP A 102 -0.77 3.45 7.55
C ASP A 102 -0.44 2.57 8.78
N ARG A 103 -0.96 2.98 9.94
CA ARG A 103 -0.78 2.27 11.21
C ARG A 103 -1.81 1.15 11.42
N GLY A 104 -2.29 0.53 10.33
CA GLY A 104 -3.15 -0.65 10.37
C GLY A 104 -2.42 -1.86 10.95
N MET A 105 -3.15 -2.75 11.63
CA MET A 105 -2.54 -3.97 12.21
C MET A 105 -1.98 -4.91 11.14
N GLU A 106 -2.54 -4.89 9.95
CA GLU A 106 -2.06 -5.64 8.78
C GLU A 106 -0.71 -5.13 8.25
N ASN A 107 -0.29 -3.94 8.69
CA ASN A 107 0.96 -3.31 8.25
C ASN A 107 2.12 -3.48 9.24
N MET A 108 1.91 -4.21 10.35
CA MET A 108 2.91 -4.38 11.42
C MET A 108 4.08 -5.33 11.07
N GLY A 109 4.05 -6.04 9.95
CA GLY A 109 5.14 -6.87 9.44
C GLY A 109 6.21 -6.09 8.65
N TRP A 110 6.40 -4.82 8.94
CA TRP A 110 7.25 -3.90 8.19
C TRP A 110 8.75 -4.27 8.21
N THR A 111 9.25 -4.81 9.32
CA THR A 111 10.66 -5.25 9.45
C THR A 111 11.01 -6.38 8.47
N ASP A 112 10.06 -7.28 8.20
CA ASP A 112 10.26 -8.36 7.23
C ASP A 112 10.29 -7.81 5.80
N ILE A 113 9.49 -6.79 5.51
CA ILE A 113 9.50 -6.09 4.21
C ILE A 113 10.85 -5.38 4.01
N GLU A 114 11.34 -4.65 5.01
CA GLU A 114 12.65 -3.99 4.93
C GLU A 114 13.78 -4.99 4.65
N ARG A 115 13.75 -6.13 5.34
CA ARG A 115 14.74 -7.19 5.17
C ARG A 115 14.67 -7.83 3.78
N ALA A 116 13.45 -8.16 3.33
CA ALA A 116 13.26 -8.87 2.07
C ALA A 116 13.51 -7.99 0.83
N LEU A 117 13.18 -6.71 0.91
CA LEU A 117 13.22 -5.81 -0.25
C LEU A 117 14.37 -4.79 -0.21
N SER A 118 15.13 -4.72 0.89
CA SER A 118 16.20 -3.74 1.10
C SER A 118 15.73 -2.29 0.90
N LEU A 119 14.50 -1.97 1.36
CA LEU A 119 13.93 -0.63 1.35
C LEU A 119 13.62 -0.16 2.77
N LYS A 120 13.28 1.12 2.96
CA LYS A 120 12.87 1.67 4.25
C LYS A 120 11.36 1.86 4.33
N VAL A 121 10.76 1.48 5.46
CA VAL A 121 9.32 1.63 5.70
C VAL A 121 9.06 2.80 6.64
N TYR A 122 8.06 3.62 6.33
CA TYR A 122 7.60 4.74 7.13
C TYR A 122 6.10 4.69 7.34
N PHE A 123 5.64 5.23 8.46
CA PHE A 123 4.22 5.22 8.81
C PHE A 123 3.65 6.63 8.88
N ALA A 124 2.57 6.84 8.13
CA ALA A 124 1.79 8.06 8.17
C ALA A 124 1.18 8.27 9.58
N HIS A 125 0.87 9.52 9.93
CA HIS A 125 0.19 9.82 11.17
C HIS A 125 -1.24 9.28 11.18
N SER A 126 -1.73 8.97 12.36
CA SER A 126 -3.13 8.54 12.52
C SER A 126 -4.07 9.68 12.11
N TYR A 127 -5.10 9.35 11.33
CA TYR A 127 -6.10 10.29 10.82
C TYR A 127 -5.58 11.34 9.83
N CYS A 128 -4.35 11.22 9.33
CA CYS A 128 -3.74 12.12 8.34
C CYS A 128 -3.76 11.48 6.95
N SER A 129 -4.95 11.25 6.38
CA SER A 129 -5.11 10.60 5.05
C SER A 129 -4.43 11.41 3.93
N TYR A 130 -4.35 12.75 4.07
CA TYR A 130 -3.70 13.64 3.10
C TYR A 130 -2.21 13.35 2.90
N GLU A 131 -1.53 12.77 3.90
CA GLU A 131 -0.12 12.34 3.79
C GLU A 131 0.06 11.21 2.77
N ARG A 132 -1.03 10.50 2.43
CA ARG A 132 -1.11 9.41 1.46
C ARG A 132 -2.14 9.68 0.36
N GLY A 133 -2.23 10.94 -0.09
CA GLY A 133 -3.20 11.35 -1.10
C GLY A 133 -3.12 10.58 -2.43
N SER A 134 -1.96 9.99 -2.75
CA SER A 134 -1.82 9.12 -3.91
C SER A 134 -2.65 7.84 -3.78
N ASN A 135 -2.71 7.25 -2.58
CA ASN A 135 -3.49 6.04 -2.31
C ASN A 135 -4.99 6.30 -2.37
N GLU A 136 -5.47 7.43 -1.85
CA GLU A 136 -6.89 7.78 -1.92
C GLU A 136 -7.36 7.89 -3.37
N ASN A 137 -6.60 8.60 -4.21
CA ASN A 137 -6.88 8.68 -5.65
C ASN A 137 -6.82 7.29 -6.32
N LEU A 138 -5.78 6.49 -6.02
CA LEU A 138 -5.64 5.14 -6.58
C LEU A 138 -6.83 4.25 -6.19
N ASN A 139 -7.20 4.25 -4.92
CA ASN A 139 -8.33 3.47 -4.44
C ASN A 139 -9.63 3.88 -5.14
N GLY A 140 -9.83 5.18 -5.39
CA GLY A 140 -10.93 5.69 -6.20
C GLY A 140 -10.94 5.13 -7.63
N LEU A 141 -9.77 5.00 -8.26
CA LEU A 141 -9.63 4.42 -9.59
C LEU A 141 -9.90 2.91 -9.60
N VAL A 142 -9.35 2.16 -8.64
CA VAL A 142 -9.58 0.72 -8.49
C VAL A 142 -11.07 0.44 -8.23
N ARG A 143 -11.74 1.31 -7.46
CA ARG A 143 -13.17 1.19 -7.14
C ARG A 143 -14.10 1.39 -8.33
N ARG A 144 -13.63 1.93 -9.44
CA ARG A 144 -14.39 1.96 -10.71
C ARG A 144 -14.53 0.57 -11.33
N PHE A 145 -13.55 -0.31 -11.11
CA PHE A 145 -13.55 -1.70 -11.57
C PHE A 145 -14.12 -2.64 -10.51
N PHE A 146 -13.80 -2.38 -9.25
CA PHE A 146 -14.23 -3.17 -8.09
C PHE A 146 -15.01 -2.29 -7.10
N PRO A 147 -16.33 -2.07 -7.29
CA PRO A 147 -17.17 -1.26 -6.40
C PRO A 147 -17.14 -1.76 -4.95
N LYS A 148 -17.60 -0.95 -3.99
CA LYS A 148 -17.52 -1.24 -2.53
C LYS A 148 -18.13 -2.59 -2.10
N LYS A 149 -19.07 -3.15 -2.86
CA LYS A 149 -19.74 -4.42 -2.56
C LYS A 149 -19.17 -5.60 -3.39
N THR A 150 -18.06 -5.44 -4.09
CA THR A 150 -17.42 -6.52 -4.84
C THR A 150 -17.03 -7.66 -3.91
N ASN A 151 -17.41 -8.88 -4.22
CA ASN A 151 -16.94 -10.06 -3.51
C ASN A 151 -15.58 -10.50 -4.10
N PHE A 152 -14.48 -10.12 -3.45
CA PHE A 152 -13.13 -10.44 -3.91
C PHE A 152 -12.79 -11.94 -3.91
N ALA A 153 -13.58 -12.78 -3.24
CA ALA A 153 -13.40 -14.23 -3.35
C ALA A 153 -13.75 -14.75 -4.76
N LYS A 154 -14.66 -14.04 -5.47
CA LYS A 154 -15.08 -14.37 -6.85
C LYS A 154 -14.21 -13.71 -7.92
N VAL A 155 -13.39 -12.73 -7.56
CA VAL A 155 -12.49 -12.05 -8.48
C VAL A 155 -11.24 -12.89 -8.67
N THR A 156 -10.85 -13.17 -9.91
CA THR A 156 -9.63 -13.93 -10.22
C THR A 156 -8.38 -13.06 -10.15
N ASP A 157 -7.20 -13.67 -10.04
CA ASP A 157 -5.93 -12.95 -10.09
C ASP A 157 -5.71 -12.31 -11.49
N GLU A 158 -6.25 -12.93 -12.54
CA GLU A 158 -6.20 -12.41 -13.91
C GLU A 158 -7.02 -11.12 -14.03
N GLU A 159 -8.20 -11.06 -13.45
CA GLU A 159 -9.00 -9.84 -13.42
C GLU A 159 -8.29 -8.71 -12.66
N ILE A 160 -7.61 -9.03 -11.55
CA ILE A 160 -6.80 -8.05 -10.81
C ILE A 160 -5.64 -7.55 -11.68
N ARG A 161 -4.91 -8.45 -12.36
CA ARG A 161 -3.83 -8.08 -13.28
C ARG A 161 -4.32 -7.25 -14.46
N LYS A 162 -5.49 -7.58 -15.01
CA LYS A 162 -6.12 -6.79 -16.08
C LYS A 162 -6.42 -5.36 -15.64
N VAL A 163 -6.97 -5.19 -14.44
CA VAL A 163 -7.23 -3.85 -13.87
C VAL A 163 -5.91 -3.10 -13.62
N GLU A 164 -4.89 -3.77 -13.09
CA GLU A 164 -3.55 -3.19 -12.91
C GLU A 164 -2.99 -2.69 -14.25
N TYR A 165 -3.05 -3.51 -15.30
CA TYR A 165 -2.60 -3.14 -16.64
C TYR A 165 -3.36 -1.91 -17.17
N LEU A 166 -4.69 -1.92 -17.09
CA LEU A 166 -5.52 -0.79 -17.53
C LEU A 166 -5.19 0.51 -16.77
N LEU A 167 -4.88 0.43 -15.48
CA LEU A 167 -4.49 1.58 -14.68
C LEU A 167 -3.10 2.11 -15.07
N ASN A 168 -2.19 1.23 -15.46
CA ASN A 168 -0.81 1.56 -15.81
C ASN A 168 -0.64 2.04 -17.26
N THR A 169 -1.58 1.70 -18.15
CA THR A 169 -1.61 2.11 -19.55
C THR A 169 -2.59 3.24 -19.84
N ARG A 170 -3.31 3.74 -18.83
CA ARG A 170 -4.25 4.86 -19.01
C ARG A 170 -3.52 6.20 -18.92
N PRO A 171 -3.66 7.10 -19.93
CA PRO A 171 -3.11 8.44 -19.88
C PRO A 171 -3.59 9.26 -18.68
N ARG A 172 -2.70 10.05 -18.08
CA ARG A 172 -2.97 10.87 -16.90
C ARG A 172 -2.75 12.36 -17.20
N LYS A 173 -3.72 13.20 -16.82
CA LYS A 173 -3.59 14.68 -16.96
C LYS A 173 -2.33 15.22 -16.29
N ARG A 174 -1.99 14.72 -15.08
CA ARG A 174 -0.80 15.15 -14.33
C ARG A 174 0.53 14.84 -15.03
N PHE A 175 0.52 14.02 -16.05
CA PHE A 175 1.70 13.63 -16.85
C PHE A 175 1.62 14.16 -18.29
N GLY A 176 0.79 15.18 -18.55
CA GLY A 176 0.63 15.74 -19.90
C GLY A 176 0.07 14.75 -20.91
N GLY A 177 -0.75 13.80 -20.47
CA GLY A 177 -1.33 12.78 -21.32
C GLY A 177 -0.53 11.46 -21.38
N LYS A 178 0.66 11.39 -20.80
CA LYS A 178 1.43 10.13 -20.71
C LYS A 178 0.80 9.13 -19.74
N THR A 179 1.06 7.87 -19.98
CA THR A 179 0.69 6.77 -19.08
C THR A 179 1.70 6.62 -17.94
N PRO A 180 1.33 5.99 -16.80
CA PRO A 180 2.27 5.66 -15.73
C PRO A 180 3.48 4.85 -16.22
N LEU A 181 3.30 3.89 -17.13
CA LEU A 181 4.41 3.09 -17.67
C LEU A 181 5.36 3.92 -18.53
N GLU A 182 4.86 4.81 -19.39
CA GLU A 182 5.72 5.72 -20.18
C GLU A 182 6.54 6.61 -19.25
N VAL A 183 5.94 7.17 -18.21
CA VAL A 183 6.66 7.99 -17.23
C VAL A 183 7.71 7.16 -16.45
N LEU A 184 7.41 5.91 -16.11
CA LEU A 184 8.39 5.02 -15.49
C LEU A 184 9.59 4.81 -16.42
N LEU A 185 9.35 4.42 -17.67
CA LEU A 185 10.40 4.17 -18.67
C LEU A 185 11.29 5.40 -18.89
N GLU A 186 10.71 6.58 -19.04
CA GLU A 186 11.48 7.84 -19.20
C GLU A 186 12.37 8.17 -18.00
N LYS A 187 12.00 7.73 -16.80
CA LYS A 187 12.76 8.02 -15.58
C LYS A 187 13.80 6.93 -15.25
N THR A 188 13.75 5.80 -15.93
CA THR A 188 14.59 4.65 -15.66
C THR A 188 15.54 4.31 -16.82
N GLY A 189 15.29 4.82 -18.01
CA GLY A 189 16.16 4.71 -19.20
C GLY A 189 17.08 5.88 -19.30
#